data_2be1a193c9887253c278b485e7f4909d
#
_entry.id   2be1a193c9887253c278b485e7f4909d
#
_cell.length_a   1.000
_cell.length_b   1.000
_cell.length_c   1.000
_cell.angle_alpha   90.00
_cell.angle_beta   90.00
_cell.angle_gamma   90.00
#
_symmetry.space_group_name_H-M   'P 1'
#
loop_
_entity.id
_entity.type
_entity.pdbx_description
1 polymer ?
#
loop_
_entity_poly.entity_id
_entity_poly.type
_entity_poly.pdbx_seq_one_letter_code
_entity_poly.pdbx_strand_id
1 'polypeptide(L)'
;MKEVTVVIPNYNGMKYLPECMTSLCQGQENAPEYEVLIIDNGSADGSVEYLDSEWCRKKEAPAEDEGKPQVRLIALQENTGFCHAVNLGIREARSLYVILLNNDTKVEAGFVKGLYDAIRKDEKIFSVSAKMLMWDKPELLD
;
A
#
# COMPACT_ATOMS: atom_id res chain seq x y z
N MET A 1 -2.59 -6.99 16.76
CA MET A 1 -3.66 -6.57 15.81
C MET A 1 -3.09 -5.46 14.95
N LYS A 2 -3.27 -5.54 13.64
CA LYS A 2 -2.77 -4.49 12.75
C LYS A 2 -3.59 -3.23 12.89
N GLU A 3 -2.91 -2.10 12.97
CA GLU A 3 -3.53 -0.79 13.16
C GLU A 3 -3.97 -0.16 11.83
N VAL A 4 -3.21 -0.47 10.76
CA VAL A 4 -3.38 0.16 9.45
C VAL A 4 -3.38 -0.90 8.34
N THR A 5 -4.27 -0.76 7.36
CA THR A 5 -4.20 -1.45 6.07
C THR A 5 -3.92 -0.44 4.97
N VAL A 6 -2.82 -0.61 4.25
CA VAL A 6 -2.54 0.18 3.04
C VAL A 6 -3.14 -0.55 1.85
N VAL A 7 -4.14 0.04 1.22
CA VAL A 7 -4.84 -0.50 0.05
C VAL A 7 -4.25 0.12 -1.21
N ILE A 8 -3.79 -0.74 -2.13
CA ILE A 8 -3.21 -0.34 -3.41
C ILE A 8 -4.04 -0.96 -4.54
N PRO A 9 -4.86 -0.17 -5.25
CA PRO A 9 -5.46 -0.63 -6.50
C PRO A 9 -4.39 -0.69 -7.59
N ASN A 10 -4.31 -1.81 -8.31
CA ASN A 10 -3.35 -2.01 -9.39
C ASN A 10 -4.05 -2.44 -10.67
N TYR A 11 -3.69 -1.83 -11.78
CA TYR A 11 -4.04 -2.27 -13.13
C TYR A 11 -2.90 -1.96 -14.08
N ASN A 12 -2.26 -3.02 -14.58
CA ASN A 12 -1.10 -2.93 -15.48
C ASN A 12 -0.01 -1.98 -14.96
N GLY A 13 0.29 -2.06 -13.66
CA GLY A 13 1.21 -1.16 -12.96
C GLY A 13 2.61 -1.68 -12.78
N MET A 14 3.03 -2.74 -13.50
CA MET A 14 4.35 -3.37 -13.33
C MET A 14 5.51 -2.38 -13.42
N LYS A 15 5.38 -1.33 -14.22
CA LYS A 15 6.39 -0.27 -14.34
C LYS A 15 6.71 0.42 -13.01
N TYR A 16 5.72 0.60 -12.16
CA TYR A 16 5.82 1.38 -10.92
C TYR A 16 5.86 0.52 -9.65
N LEU A 17 5.24 -0.66 -9.68
CA LEU A 17 5.09 -1.53 -8.52
C LEU A 17 6.39 -1.83 -7.77
N PRO A 18 7.53 -2.14 -8.41
CA PRO A 18 8.75 -2.46 -7.69
C PRO A 18 9.20 -1.35 -6.74
N GLU A 19 9.17 -0.11 -7.21
CA GLU A 19 9.59 1.03 -6.40
C GLU A 19 8.55 1.40 -5.33
N CYS A 20 7.27 1.36 -5.68
CA CYS A 20 6.18 1.57 -4.74
C CYS A 20 6.24 0.57 -3.57
N MET A 21 6.32 -0.72 -3.88
CA MET A 21 6.37 -1.78 -2.88
C MET A 21 7.62 -1.73 -2.01
N THR A 22 8.78 -1.48 -2.62
CA THR A 22 10.05 -1.38 -1.88
C THR A 22 10.00 -0.21 -0.89
N SER A 23 9.58 0.97 -1.32
CA SER A 23 9.49 2.14 -0.46
C SER A 23 8.49 1.97 0.69
N LEU A 24 7.39 1.26 0.44
CA LEU A 24 6.36 1.01 1.44
C LEU A 24 6.73 -0.12 2.41
N CYS A 25 7.37 -1.17 1.94
CA CYS A 25 7.60 -2.37 2.75
C CYS A 25 9.00 -2.43 3.40
N GLN A 26 9.96 -1.61 3.00
CA GLN A 26 11.34 -1.65 3.49
C GLN A 26 11.83 -0.36 4.15
N GLY A 27 11.08 0.72 4.09
CA GLY A 27 11.52 2.03 4.55
C GLY A 27 10.68 2.68 5.64
N GLN A 28 9.73 1.94 6.25
CA GLN A 28 8.78 2.53 7.20
C GLN A 28 9.18 2.25 8.65
N GLU A 29 10.28 2.89 9.10
CA GLU A 29 10.75 2.78 10.48
C GLU A 29 9.74 3.38 11.47
N ASN A 30 9.59 2.73 12.63
CA ASN A 30 8.69 3.15 13.71
C ASN A 30 7.22 3.28 13.29
N ALA A 31 6.81 2.67 12.18
CA ALA A 31 5.41 2.57 11.80
C ALA A 31 4.62 1.73 12.81
N PRO A 32 3.32 1.98 13.00
CA PRO A 32 2.45 1.03 13.69
C PRO A 32 2.42 -0.30 12.92
N GLU A 33 1.94 -1.37 13.55
CA GLU A 33 1.71 -2.61 12.81
C GLU A 33 0.75 -2.38 11.65
N TYR A 34 1.18 -2.67 10.43
CA TYR A 34 0.35 -2.50 9.23
C TYR A 34 0.47 -3.69 8.28
N GLU A 35 -0.49 -3.78 7.39
CA GLU A 35 -0.46 -4.69 6.24
C GLU A 35 -0.60 -3.91 4.95
N VAL A 36 -0.17 -4.52 3.85
CA VAL A 36 -0.39 -4.01 2.49
C VAL A 36 -1.36 -4.95 1.78
N LEU A 37 -2.45 -4.40 1.27
CA LEU A 37 -3.46 -5.12 0.51
C LEU A 37 -3.53 -4.58 -0.91
N ILE A 38 -3.08 -5.38 -1.87
CA ILE A 38 -3.16 -5.03 -3.28
C ILE A 38 -4.44 -5.63 -3.87
N ILE A 39 -5.22 -4.79 -4.55
CA ILE A 39 -6.34 -5.23 -5.37
C ILE A 39 -5.92 -5.11 -6.83
N ASP A 40 -5.55 -6.24 -7.41
CA ASP A 40 -5.22 -6.29 -8.84
C ASP A 40 -6.50 -6.38 -9.68
N ASN A 41 -6.68 -5.42 -10.54
CA ASN A 41 -7.92 -5.22 -11.31
C ASN A 41 -7.86 -5.87 -12.70
N GLY A 42 -7.37 -7.10 -12.77
CA GLY A 42 -7.28 -7.87 -14.01
C GLY A 42 -6.08 -7.51 -14.87
N SER A 43 -4.90 -7.30 -14.28
CA SER A 43 -3.67 -6.98 -15.01
C SER A 43 -3.21 -8.13 -15.92
N ALA A 44 -2.59 -7.78 -17.04
CA ALA A 44 -2.01 -8.69 -18.00
C ALA A 44 -0.50 -8.43 -18.27
N ASP A 45 0.14 -7.60 -17.44
CA ASP A 45 1.53 -7.13 -17.62
C ASP A 45 2.56 -7.84 -16.73
N GLY A 46 2.16 -8.93 -16.05
CA GLY A 46 3.01 -9.65 -15.10
C GLY A 46 2.95 -9.12 -13.67
N SER A 47 2.07 -8.15 -13.38
CA SER A 47 1.90 -7.58 -12.03
C SER A 47 1.55 -8.64 -10.99
N VAL A 48 0.60 -9.52 -11.29
CA VAL A 48 0.13 -10.57 -10.37
C VAL A 48 1.24 -11.54 -10.01
N GLU A 49 1.95 -12.04 -11.01
CA GLU A 49 3.07 -12.98 -10.83
C GLU A 49 4.20 -12.36 -10.03
N TYR A 50 4.53 -11.11 -10.30
CA TYR A 50 5.53 -10.35 -9.55
C TYR A 50 5.14 -10.19 -8.08
N LEU A 51 3.92 -9.73 -7.81
CA LEU A 51 3.43 -9.51 -6.45
C LEU A 51 3.37 -10.81 -5.65
N ASP A 52 2.89 -11.88 -6.27
CA ASP A 52 2.78 -13.17 -5.63
C ASP A 52 4.16 -13.75 -5.28
N SER A 53 5.11 -13.77 -6.23
CA SER A 53 6.45 -14.34 -6.01
C SER A 53 7.32 -13.52 -5.07
N GLU A 54 7.34 -12.20 -5.23
CA GLU A 54 8.27 -11.34 -4.50
C GLU A 54 7.77 -10.92 -3.13
N TRP A 55 6.46 -10.79 -2.93
CA TRP A 55 5.91 -10.20 -1.73
C TRP A 55 4.97 -11.12 -0.92
N CYS A 56 4.15 -11.94 -1.59
CA CYS A 56 3.14 -12.75 -0.90
C CYS A 56 3.68 -14.11 -0.44
N ARG A 57 4.51 -14.79 -1.24
CA ARG A 57 5.02 -16.14 -0.93
C ARG A 57 6.21 -16.19 0.01
N LYS A 58 6.89 -15.10 0.22
CA LYS A 58 8.08 -15.05 1.12
C LYS A 58 7.77 -15.27 2.61
N LYS A 59 6.54 -15.64 2.96
CA LYS A 59 6.11 -15.91 4.34
C LYS A 59 6.70 -17.17 4.99
N GLU A 60 7.35 -18.03 4.23
CA GLU A 60 7.96 -19.26 4.75
C GLU A 60 9.46 -19.11 5.10
N ALA A 61 10.03 -17.92 4.95
CA ALA A 61 11.40 -17.65 5.30
C ALA A 61 11.54 -17.29 6.80
N PRO A 62 12.63 -17.73 7.46
CA PRO A 62 12.79 -17.58 8.91
C PRO A 62 13.05 -16.14 9.32
N ALA A 63 12.64 -15.81 10.53
CA ALA A 63 13.06 -14.74 11.48
C ALA A 63 13.78 -13.45 11.02
N GLU A 64 14.21 -13.30 9.77
CA GLU A 64 14.88 -12.08 9.27
C GLU A 64 13.90 -10.98 8.81
N ASP A 65 12.60 -11.26 8.85
CA ASP A 65 11.54 -10.35 8.41
C ASP A 65 10.80 -9.66 9.59
N GLU A 66 11.42 -9.61 10.78
CA GLU A 66 10.87 -8.84 11.89
C GLU A 66 10.76 -7.35 11.50
N GLY A 67 9.54 -6.83 11.47
CA GLY A 67 9.24 -5.42 11.16
C GLY A 67 8.72 -5.15 9.74
N LYS A 68 8.71 -6.13 8.85
CA LYS A 68 8.08 -5.96 7.52
C LYS A 68 6.57 -6.20 7.56
N PRO A 69 5.79 -5.43 6.80
CA PRO A 69 4.35 -5.63 6.75
C PRO A 69 3.98 -6.94 6.05
N GLN A 70 2.87 -7.51 6.44
CA GLN A 70 2.25 -8.57 5.68
C GLN A 70 1.70 -8.02 4.37
N VAL A 71 1.96 -8.71 3.26
CA VAL A 71 1.40 -8.37 1.95
C VAL A 71 0.34 -9.40 1.55
N ARG A 72 -0.83 -8.92 1.17
CA ARG A 72 -1.94 -9.71 0.63
C ARG A 72 -2.30 -9.23 -0.77
N LEU A 73 -2.65 -10.14 -1.64
CA LEU A 73 -3.09 -9.88 -3.00
C LEU A 73 -4.48 -10.48 -3.23
N ILE A 74 -5.38 -9.67 -3.78
CA ILE A 74 -6.65 -10.11 -4.35
C ILE A 74 -6.60 -9.79 -5.84
N ALA A 75 -6.54 -10.82 -6.67
CA ALA A 75 -6.51 -10.68 -8.12
C ALA A 75 -7.90 -10.91 -8.71
N LEU A 76 -8.45 -9.88 -9.34
CA LEU A 76 -9.71 -9.95 -10.07
C LEU A 76 -9.45 -10.47 -11.49
N GLN A 77 -10.46 -11.11 -12.09
CA GLN A 77 -10.34 -11.68 -13.43
C GLN A 77 -10.41 -10.65 -14.54
N GLU A 78 -11.05 -9.51 -14.26
CA GLU A 78 -11.25 -8.42 -15.21
C GLU A 78 -11.18 -7.05 -14.53
N ASN A 79 -10.97 -6.00 -15.32
CA ASN A 79 -10.98 -4.64 -14.82
C ASN A 79 -12.42 -4.18 -14.51
N THR A 80 -12.71 -4.04 -13.23
CA THR A 80 -14.01 -3.63 -12.70
C THR A 80 -14.09 -2.13 -12.39
N GLY A 81 -13.08 -1.37 -12.77
CA GLY A 81 -12.97 0.06 -12.47
C GLY A 81 -12.26 0.37 -11.15
N PHE A 82 -11.71 1.57 -11.09
CA PHE A 82 -10.92 2.04 -9.93
C PHE A 82 -11.74 2.05 -8.63
N CYS A 83 -12.94 2.62 -8.66
CA CYS A 83 -13.79 2.72 -7.46
C CYS A 83 -14.17 1.36 -6.89
N HIS A 84 -14.44 0.38 -7.75
CA HIS A 84 -14.77 -0.97 -7.30
C HIS A 84 -13.58 -1.62 -6.59
N ALA A 85 -12.39 -1.53 -7.17
CA ALA A 85 -11.16 -2.07 -6.59
C ALA A 85 -10.84 -1.42 -5.23
N VAL A 86 -10.95 -0.09 -5.13
CA VAL A 86 -10.75 0.65 -3.87
C VAL A 86 -11.76 0.22 -2.82
N ASN A 87 -13.05 0.17 -3.17
CA ASN A 87 -14.10 -0.23 -2.24
C ASN A 87 -13.96 -1.68 -1.78
N LEU A 88 -13.52 -2.57 -2.67
CA LEU A 88 -13.20 -3.95 -2.30
C LEU A 88 -12.05 -3.97 -1.28
N GLY A 89 -10.97 -3.22 -1.53
CA GLY A 89 -9.84 -3.12 -0.62
C GLY A 89 -10.24 -2.60 0.76
N ILE A 90 -11.10 -1.59 0.83
CA ILE A 90 -11.61 -1.06 2.11
C ILE A 90 -12.43 -2.12 2.86
N ARG A 91 -13.28 -2.88 2.17
CA ARG A 91 -14.08 -3.96 2.80
C ARG A 91 -13.23 -5.12 3.30
N GLU A 92 -12.16 -5.45 2.59
CA GLU A 92 -11.24 -6.54 2.93
C GLU A 92 -10.12 -6.14 3.91
N ALA A 93 -10.02 -4.84 4.23
CA ALA A 93 -9.10 -4.33 5.24
C ALA A 93 -9.41 -4.92 6.63
N ARG A 94 -8.37 -5.27 7.37
CA ARG A 94 -8.47 -5.94 8.69
C ARG A 94 -8.06 -5.04 9.85
N SER A 95 -8.04 -3.75 9.62
CA SER A 95 -7.60 -2.73 10.58
C SER A 95 -8.60 -1.58 10.67
N LEU A 96 -8.45 -0.78 11.70
CA LEU A 96 -9.33 0.37 11.96
C LEU A 96 -9.08 1.50 10.95
N TYR A 97 -7.82 1.70 10.56
CA TYR A 97 -7.44 2.77 9.65
C TYR A 97 -7.03 2.21 8.29
N VAL A 98 -7.44 2.88 7.23
CA VAL A 98 -7.11 2.53 5.85
C VAL A 98 -6.36 3.69 5.21
N ILE A 99 -5.23 3.39 4.59
CA ILE A 99 -4.51 4.30 3.70
C ILE A 99 -4.78 3.87 2.27
N LEU A 100 -5.28 4.77 1.44
CA LEU A 100 -5.39 4.54 -0.01
C LEU A 100 -4.13 5.06 -0.67
N LEU A 101 -3.44 4.20 -1.41
CA LEU A 101 -2.19 4.54 -2.09
C LEU A 101 -2.23 4.08 -3.54
N ASN A 102 -1.96 4.98 -4.48
CA ASN A 102 -1.82 4.62 -5.89
C ASN A 102 -0.52 3.85 -6.13
N ASN A 103 -0.52 2.95 -7.10
CA ASN A 103 0.63 2.11 -7.45
C ASN A 103 1.80 2.87 -8.08
N ASP A 104 1.56 4.03 -8.66
CA ASP A 104 2.54 4.89 -9.32
C ASP A 104 3.16 5.93 -8.38
N THR A 105 3.30 5.58 -7.12
CA THR A 105 3.87 6.42 -6.06
C THR A 105 5.10 5.78 -5.44
N LYS A 106 5.94 6.62 -4.87
CA LYS A 106 7.02 6.27 -3.96
C LYS A 106 6.82 7.01 -2.66
N VAL A 107 6.81 6.31 -1.55
CA VAL A 107 6.63 6.92 -0.24
C VAL A 107 7.96 7.13 0.47
N GLU A 108 8.05 8.19 1.25
CA GLU A 108 9.23 8.46 2.08
C GLU A 108 9.17 7.69 3.40
N ALA A 109 10.30 7.60 4.07
CA ALA A 109 10.38 7.06 5.42
C ALA A 109 9.42 7.83 6.35
N GLY A 110 8.69 7.09 7.20
CA GLY A 110 7.72 7.70 8.10
C GLY A 110 6.35 8.04 7.49
N PHE A 111 6.09 7.68 6.23
CA PHE A 111 4.80 7.92 5.57
C PHE A 111 3.62 7.31 6.35
N VAL A 112 3.69 6.01 6.67
CA VAL A 112 2.62 5.31 7.40
C VAL A 112 2.47 5.90 8.80
N LYS A 113 3.58 6.10 9.50
CA LYS A 113 3.57 6.69 10.85
C LYS A 113 3.00 8.10 10.86
N GLY A 114 3.40 8.94 9.94
CA GLY A 114 2.95 10.34 9.87
C GLY A 114 1.45 10.46 9.67
N LEU A 115 0.87 9.67 8.78
CA LEU A 115 -0.58 9.65 8.56
C LEU A 115 -1.34 9.07 9.77
N TYR A 116 -0.82 7.99 10.34
CA TYR A 116 -1.41 7.37 11.53
C TYR A 116 -1.41 8.31 12.73
N ASP A 117 -0.31 8.97 13.01
CA ASP A 117 -0.22 9.94 14.11
C ASP A 117 -1.13 11.15 13.86
N ALA A 118 -1.22 11.60 12.61
CA ALA A 118 -2.04 12.77 12.25
C ALA A 118 -3.54 12.50 12.45
N ILE A 119 -4.05 11.36 11.99
CA ILE A 119 -5.49 11.06 12.10
C ILE A 119 -5.93 10.85 13.56
N ARG A 120 -5.03 10.46 14.43
CA ARG A 120 -5.31 10.20 15.86
C ARG A 120 -5.22 11.41 16.77
N LYS A 121 -4.84 12.58 16.24
CA LYS A 121 -4.72 13.80 17.06
C LYS A 121 -6.04 14.28 17.65
N ASP A 122 -7.14 14.03 16.96
CA ASP A 122 -8.48 14.43 17.40
C ASP A 122 -9.50 13.45 16.84
N GLU A 123 -10.46 13.02 17.65
CA GLU A 123 -11.54 12.10 17.27
C GLU A 123 -12.43 12.65 16.15
N LYS A 124 -12.43 13.96 15.94
CA LYS A 124 -13.19 14.61 14.87
C LYS A 124 -12.49 14.61 13.52
N ILE A 125 -11.23 14.18 13.44
CA ILE A 125 -10.51 14.08 12.17
C ILE A 125 -11.06 12.86 11.42
N PHE A 126 -11.73 13.14 10.31
CA PHE A 126 -12.30 12.11 9.44
C PHE A 126 -11.26 11.54 8.47
N SER A 127 -10.42 12.38 7.90
CA SER A 127 -9.37 11.97 6.97
C SER A 127 -8.16 12.89 7.03
N VAL A 128 -7.02 12.37 6.62
CA VAL A 128 -5.77 13.10 6.43
C VAL A 128 -5.18 12.75 5.09
N SER A 129 -4.40 13.62 4.50
CA SER A 129 -3.68 13.35 3.26
C SER A 129 -2.20 13.65 3.40
N ALA A 130 -1.39 12.89 2.68
CA ALA A 130 0.04 13.14 2.56
C ALA A 130 0.28 14.33 1.62
N LYS A 131 1.42 15.00 1.82
CA LYS A 131 1.94 15.95 0.85
C LYS A 131 2.40 15.19 -0.39
N MET A 132 1.91 15.59 -1.55
CA MET A 132 2.30 15.01 -2.82
C MET A 132 3.33 15.89 -3.51
N LEU A 133 4.42 15.27 -3.98
CA LEU A 133 5.50 15.92 -4.71
C LEU A 133 5.59 15.31 -6.10
N MET A 134 5.98 16.11 -7.09
CA MET A 134 6.19 15.60 -8.45
C MET A 134 7.37 14.62 -8.45
N TRP A 135 7.19 13.50 -9.16
CA TRP A 135 8.20 12.44 -9.22
C TRP A 135 9.57 12.92 -9.72
N ASP A 136 9.57 13.66 -10.83
CA ASP A 136 10.79 14.14 -11.47
C ASP A 136 11.32 15.46 -10.90
N LYS A 137 10.51 16.14 -10.09
CA LYS A 137 10.83 17.45 -9.50
C LYS A 137 10.28 17.51 -8.06
N PRO A 138 10.91 16.81 -7.12
CA PRO A 138 10.37 16.67 -5.77
C PRO A 138 10.34 17.97 -4.98
N GLU A 139 10.94 19.04 -5.46
CA GLU A 139 10.83 20.40 -4.93
C GLU A 139 9.48 21.07 -5.25
N LEU A 140 8.71 20.51 -6.19
CA LEU A 140 7.40 21.01 -6.58
C LEU A 140 6.29 20.12 -6.01
N LEU A 141 5.18 20.75 -5.65
CA LEU A 141 3.93 20.05 -5.33
C LEU A 141 3.26 19.56 -6.61
N ASP A 142 2.66 18.37 -6.50
CA ASP A 142 1.79 17.82 -7.55
C ASP A 142 0.37 18.35 -7.35
#